data_9fe89b98826bee87cfad2868c3d11220
#
_entry.id   9fe89b98826bee87cfad2868c3d11220
#
_cell.length_a   1.000
_cell.length_b   1.000
_cell.length_c   1.000
_cell.angle_alpha   90.00
_cell.angle_beta   90.00
_cell.angle_gamma   90.00
#
_symmetry.space_group_name_H-M   'P 1'
#
loop_
_entity.id
_entity.type
_entity.pdbx_description
1 polymer ?
#
loop_
_entity_poly.entity_id
_entity_poly.type
_entity_poly.pdbx_seq_one_letter_code
_entity_poly.pdbx_strand_id
1 'polypeptide(L)'
;CVGDPMIPAFAGLALGAAEKVPVLMAGGTQMGAVLAVINALNPSVLDNVAIGTTRWIIIDKTADLKGIITQIADIPILAADLDFSRSKFEGLKAYEAGVVKEGVGAGGAAIATMAKSKGFVTKDALLEEIERNYGRLVGSK
;
A
#
# COMPACT_ATOMS: atom_id res chain seq x y z
N CYS A 1 17.49 -21.03 -4.10
CA CYS A 1 16.92 -19.68 -4.19
C CYS A 1 16.90 -19.06 -2.82
N VAL A 2 17.48 -17.90 -2.70
CA VAL A 2 17.42 -17.10 -1.48
C VAL A 2 16.23 -16.16 -1.64
N GLY A 3 15.18 -16.36 -0.85
CA GLY A 3 14.01 -15.46 -0.85
C GLY A 3 14.32 -14.15 -0.14
N ASP A 4 13.42 -13.17 -0.29
CA ASP A 4 13.44 -11.93 0.49
C ASP A 4 13.06 -12.25 1.94
N PRO A 5 13.93 -12.00 2.94
CA PRO A 5 13.63 -12.27 4.36
C PRO A 5 12.44 -11.46 4.90
N MET A 6 12.04 -10.38 4.22
CA MET A 6 10.83 -9.61 4.56
C MET A 6 9.58 -10.49 4.42
N ILE A 7 9.49 -11.34 3.39
CA ILE A 7 8.28 -12.10 3.10
C ILE A 7 7.88 -13.01 4.27
N PRO A 8 8.74 -13.92 4.79
CA PRO A 8 8.36 -14.79 5.91
C PRO A 8 8.14 -14.02 7.20
N ALA A 9 8.92 -12.97 7.47
CA ALA A 9 8.76 -12.15 8.66
C ALA A 9 7.41 -11.42 8.65
N PHE A 10 7.08 -10.80 7.53
CA PHE A 10 5.81 -10.08 7.38
C PHE A 10 4.60 -11.02 7.38
N ALA A 11 4.72 -12.19 6.75
CA ALA A 11 3.67 -13.20 6.78
C ALA A 11 3.40 -13.69 8.21
N GLY A 12 4.45 -13.95 9.00
CA GLY A 12 4.30 -14.35 10.41
C GLY A 12 3.62 -13.28 11.27
N LEU A 13 4.00 -12.01 11.10
CA LEU A 13 3.34 -10.88 11.78
C LEU A 13 1.87 -10.77 11.39
N ALA A 14 1.57 -10.84 10.09
CA ALA A 14 0.20 -10.73 9.59
C ALA A 14 -0.68 -11.90 10.08
N LEU A 15 -0.16 -13.14 10.04
CA LEU A 15 -0.84 -14.32 10.58
C LEU A 15 -1.22 -14.15 12.04
N GLY A 16 -0.23 -13.84 12.90
CA GLY A 16 -0.48 -13.70 14.34
C GLY A 16 -1.42 -12.55 14.69
N ALA A 17 -1.41 -11.47 13.91
CA ALA A 17 -2.33 -10.36 14.08
C ALA A 17 -3.76 -10.69 13.60
N ALA A 18 -3.87 -11.32 12.41
CA ALA A 18 -5.14 -11.59 11.75
C ALA A 18 -6.02 -12.60 12.52
N GLU A 19 -5.44 -13.41 13.41
CA GLU A 19 -6.20 -14.23 14.35
C GLU A 19 -7.03 -13.41 15.37
N LYS A 20 -6.71 -12.14 15.56
CA LYS A 20 -7.27 -11.32 16.63
C LYS A 20 -7.89 -10.00 16.16
N VAL A 21 -7.35 -9.43 15.10
CA VAL A 21 -7.75 -8.10 14.60
C VAL A 21 -7.65 -8.04 13.07
N PRO A 22 -8.42 -7.17 12.41
CA PRO A 22 -8.24 -6.90 10.99
C PRO A 22 -6.83 -6.37 10.68
N VAL A 23 -6.24 -6.87 9.61
CA VAL A 23 -4.89 -6.53 9.13
C VAL A 23 -4.98 -5.90 7.75
N LEU A 24 -4.44 -4.69 7.60
CA LEU A 24 -4.23 -4.03 6.32
C LEU A 24 -2.76 -4.14 5.94
N MET A 25 -2.43 -5.03 5.01
CA MET A 25 -1.09 -5.17 4.46
C MET A 25 -0.81 -4.02 3.50
N ALA A 26 0.12 -3.14 3.86
CA ALA A 26 0.45 -1.95 3.08
C ALA A 26 1.56 -2.26 2.06
N GLY A 27 1.22 -2.31 0.77
CA GLY A 27 2.22 -2.62 -0.26
C GLY A 27 1.65 -2.74 -1.67
N GLY A 28 2.49 -3.21 -2.57
CA GLY A 28 2.17 -3.51 -3.96
C GLY A 28 2.17 -5.02 -4.24
N THR A 29 2.69 -5.40 -5.41
CA THR A 29 2.71 -6.80 -5.89
C THR A 29 3.45 -7.77 -4.97
N GLN A 30 4.44 -7.29 -4.19
CA GLN A 30 5.12 -8.10 -3.18
C GLN A 30 4.16 -8.65 -2.10
N MET A 31 3.05 -7.94 -1.84
CA MET A 31 2.04 -8.44 -0.90
C MET A 31 1.36 -9.72 -1.39
N GLY A 32 1.40 -9.98 -2.70
CA GLY A 32 0.97 -11.27 -3.26
C GLY A 32 1.83 -12.42 -2.74
N ALA A 33 3.16 -12.25 -2.68
CA ALA A 33 4.04 -13.30 -2.14
C ALA A 33 3.78 -13.53 -0.63
N VAL A 34 3.58 -12.45 0.13
CA VAL A 34 3.20 -12.53 1.55
C VAL A 34 1.87 -13.25 1.71
N LEU A 35 0.85 -12.87 0.92
CA LEU A 35 -0.47 -13.47 0.94
C LEU A 35 -0.43 -14.97 0.60
N ALA A 36 0.39 -15.37 -0.37
CA ALA A 36 0.57 -16.78 -0.74
C ALA A 36 1.09 -17.61 0.44
N VAL A 37 2.03 -17.07 1.21
CA VAL A 37 2.53 -17.73 2.43
C VAL A 37 1.45 -17.81 3.50
N ILE A 38 0.71 -16.73 3.73
CA ILE A 38 -0.42 -16.70 4.70
C ILE A 38 -1.46 -17.75 4.31
N ASN A 39 -1.90 -17.75 3.04
CA ASN A 39 -2.89 -18.69 2.53
C ASN A 39 -2.45 -20.16 2.67
N ALA A 40 -1.17 -20.43 2.41
CA ALA A 40 -0.62 -21.77 2.53
C ALA A 40 -0.52 -22.26 3.99
N LEU A 41 -0.28 -21.36 4.94
CA LEU A 41 -0.10 -21.72 6.35
C LEU A 41 -1.44 -21.74 7.11
N ASN A 42 -2.29 -20.75 6.92
CA ASN A 42 -3.58 -20.67 7.60
C ASN A 42 -4.60 -19.83 6.79
N PRO A 43 -5.35 -20.44 5.87
CA PRO A 43 -6.35 -19.72 5.08
C PRO A 43 -7.51 -19.16 5.91
N SER A 44 -7.75 -19.66 7.11
CA SER A 44 -8.89 -19.21 7.93
C SER A 44 -8.77 -17.78 8.43
N VAL A 45 -7.60 -17.17 8.38
CA VAL A 45 -7.39 -15.77 8.78
C VAL A 45 -7.67 -14.76 7.67
N LEU A 46 -7.89 -15.20 6.44
CA LEU A 46 -8.01 -14.34 5.26
C LEU A 46 -9.20 -13.38 5.33
N ASP A 47 -10.26 -13.74 6.03
CA ASP A 47 -11.42 -12.85 6.27
C ASP A 47 -11.05 -11.57 7.05
N ASN A 48 -9.91 -11.61 7.76
CA ASN A 48 -9.37 -10.49 8.50
C ASN A 48 -8.20 -9.78 7.78
N VAL A 49 -7.93 -10.11 6.51
CA VAL A 49 -6.79 -9.56 5.77
C VAL A 49 -7.27 -8.74 4.58
N ALA A 50 -6.67 -7.57 4.40
CA ALA A 50 -6.85 -6.74 3.22
C ALA A 50 -5.49 -6.18 2.74
N ILE A 51 -5.41 -5.78 1.48
CA ILE A 51 -4.25 -5.06 0.94
C ILE A 51 -4.60 -3.59 0.78
N GLY A 52 -3.69 -2.73 1.26
CA GLY A 52 -3.75 -1.28 1.09
C GLY A 52 -2.63 -0.78 0.19
N THR A 53 -2.96 -0.06 -0.86
CA THR A 53 -2.00 0.40 -1.86
C THR A 53 -2.34 1.80 -2.38
N THR A 54 -1.63 2.27 -3.41
CA THR A 54 -1.93 3.51 -4.11
C THR A 54 -2.73 3.24 -5.39
N ARG A 55 -3.49 4.25 -5.86
CA ARG A 55 -4.21 4.16 -7.14
C ARG A 55 -3.28 3.91 -8.32
N TRP A 56 -2.05 4.43 -8.28
CA TRP A 56 -1.09 4.29 -9.39
C TRP A 56 -0.75 2.84 -9.69
N ILE A 57 -0.59 1.98 -8.67
CA ILE A 57 -0.35 0.55 -8.89
C ILE A 57 -1.59 -0.19 -9.42
N ILE A 58 -2.78 0.29 -9.05
CA ILE A 58 -4.04 -0.31 -9.53
C ILE A 58 -4.29 -0.02 -11.01
N ILE A 59 -3.95 1.19 -11.46
CA ILE A 59 -4.13 1.58 -12.88
C ILE A 59 -2.95 1.15 -13.76
N ASP A 60 -1.86 0.70 -13.17
CA ASP A 60 -0.67 0.24 -13.89
C ASP A 60 -0.92 -1.13 -14.54
N LYS A 61 -1.06 -1.12 -15.85
CA LYS A 61 -1.29 -2.34 -16.64
C LYS A 61 -0.13 -3.34 -16.61
N THR A 62 1.06 -2.90 -16.18
CA THR A 62 2.25 -3.76 -16.12
C THR A 62 2.41 -4.44 -14.75
N ALA A 63 1.73 -3.98 -13.72
CA ALA A 63 1.85 -4.50 -12.36
C ALA A 63 0.84 -5.62 -12.04
N ASP A 64 -0.36 -5.58 -12.63
CA ASP A 64 -1.47 -6.53 -12.44
C ASP A 64 -1.65 -7.04 -10.99
N LEU A 65 -1.60 -6.11 -10.03
CA LEU A 65 -1.77 -6.46 -8.61
C LEU A 65 -3.06 -7.26 -8.37
N LYS A 66 -4.17 -6.83 -8.98
CA LYS A 66 -5.46 -7.49 -8.81
C LYS A 66 -5.41 -8.94 -9.32
N GLY A 67 -4.85 -9.18 -10.51
CA GLY A 67 -4.73 -10.52 -11.08
C GLY A 67 -3.85 -11.44 -10.23
N ILE A 68 -2.75 -10.92 -9.66
CA ILE A 68 -1.89 -11.67 -8.76
C ILE A 68 -2.65 -12.07 -7.49
N ILE A 69 -3.34 -11.13 -6.85
CA ILE A 69 -4.03 -11.38 -5.59
C ILE A 69 -5.19 -12.36 -5.78
N THR A 70 -6.02 -12.16 -6.79
CA THR A 70 -7.19 -13.02 -7.04
C THR A 70 -6.84 -14.47 -7.40
N GLN A 71 -5.63 -14.74 -7.90
CA GLN A 71 -5.12 -16.09 -8.10
C GLN A 71 -4.78 -16.79 -6.80
N ILE A 72 -4.54 -16.06 -5.71
CA ILE A 72 -4.13 -16.59 -4.42
C ILE A 72 -5.32 -16.68 -3.47
N ALA A 73 -6.08 -15.60 -3.33
CA ALA A 73 -7.23 -15.52 -2.45
C ALA A 73 -8.15 -14.36 -2.85
N ASP A 74 -9.42 -14.47 -2.47
CA ASP A 74 -10.42 -13.40 -2.64
C ASP A 74 -10.44 -12.54 -1.38
N ILE A 75 -9.58 -11.52 -1.35
CA ILE A 75 -9.48 -10.55 -0.26
C ILE A 75 -9.64 -9.12 -0.77
N PRO A 76 -10.07 -8.17 0.07
CA PRO A 76 -10.20 -6.77 -0.31
C PRO A 76 -8.88 -6.14 -0.70
N ILE A 77 -8.88 -5.36 -1.81
CA ILE A 77 -7.79 -4.49 -2.22
C ILE A 77 -8.30 -3.06 -2.15
N LEU A 78 -7.71 -2.25 -1.30
CA LEU A 78 -8.03 -0.85 -1.09
C LEU A 78 -6.95 0.03 -1.70
N ALA A 79 -7.33 1.03 -2.48
CA ALA A 79 -6.40 1.96 -3.09
C ALA A 79 -6.63 3.39 -2.56
N ALA A 80 -5.57 4.01 -2.04
CA ALA A 80 -5.62 5.42 -1.68
C ALA A 80 -5.70 6.27 -2.97
N ASP A 81 -6.77 7.06 -3.09
CA ASP A 81 -6.97 8.00 -4.19
C ASP A 81 -6.18 9.29 -3.93
N LEU A 82 -4.85 9.16 -3.87
CA LEU A 82 -3.94 10.32 -3.80
C LEU A 82 -3.83 10.94 -5.19
N ASP A 83 -3.67 12.27 -5.22
CA ASP A 83 -3.55 13.04 -6.45
C ASP A 83 -2.45 14.09 -6.30
N PHE A 84 -1.35 13.92 -7.04
CA PHE A 84 -0.22 14.84 -7.06
C PHE A 84 -0.20 15.75 -8.29
N SER A 85 -1.25 15.72 -9.14
CA SER A 85 -1.30 16.52 -10.36
C SER A 85 -1.18 18.03 -10.09
N ARG A 86 -1.70 18.48 -8.94
CA ARG A 86 -1.66 19.88 -8.51
C ARG A 86 -0.44 20.24 -7.66
N SER A 87 0.47 19.30 -7.45
CA SER A 87 1.67 19.56 -6.66
C SER A 87 2.56 20.61 -7.33
N LYS A 88 3.18 21.46 -6.52
CA LYS A 88 4.22 22.40 -6.99
C LYS A 88 5.57 21.73 -7.28
N PHE A 89 5.73 20.47 -6.89
CA PHE A 89 6.98 19.72 -7.04
C PHE A 89 6.87 18.72 -8.20
N GLU A 90 7.74 18.88 -9.19
CA GLU A 90 7.79 17.98 -10.35
C GLU A 90 8.09 16.51 -9.95
N GLY A 91 8.91 16.31 -8.90
CA GLY A 91 9.19 14.97 -8.37
C GLY A 91 7.94 14.25 -7.85
N LEU A 92 6.95 14.97 -7.31
CA LEU A 92 5.67 14.40 -6.91
C LEU A 92 4.76 14.17 -8.12
N LYS A 93 4.74 15.07 -9.10
CA LYS A 93 3.98 14.87 -10.35
C LYS A 93 4.45 13.67 -11.17
N ALA A 94 5.68 13.21 -10.99
CA ALA A 94 6.22 12.03 -11.65
C ALA A 94 5.41 10.74 -11.37
N TYR A 95 4.71 10.68 -10.23
CA TYR A 95 3.76 9.60 -9.92
C TYR A 95 2.57 9.60 -10.89
N GLU A 96 2.03 10.76 -11.23
CA GLU A 96 0.90 10.88 -12.17
C GLU A 96 1.30 10.50 -13.60
N ALA A 97 2.55 10.75 -13.96
CA ALA A 97 3.10 10.36 -15.25
C ALA A 97 3.50 8.86 -15.32
N GLY A 98 3.33 8.10 -14.23
CA GLY A 98 3.72 6.68 -14.17
C GLY A 98 5.23 6.44 -14.21
N VAL A 99 6.04 7.48 -14.01
CA VAL A 99 7.52 7.40 -14.00
C VAL A 99 8.02 6.82 -12.68
N VAL A 100 7.36 7.15 -11.57
CA VAL A 100 7.70 6.64 -10.24
C VAL A 100 6.54 5.77 -9.75
N LYS A 101 6.87 4.55 -9.30
CA LYS A 101 5.92 3.55 -8.81
C LYS A 101 6.32 2.96 -7.45
N GLU A 102 7.42 3.47 -6.89
CA GLU A 102 7.93 3.03 -5.59
C GLU A 102 7.12 3.62 -4.43
N GLY A 103 7.29 3.09 -3.24
CA GLY A 103 6.64 3.60 -2.05
C GLY A 103 5.13 3.35 -1.98
N VAL A 104 4.60 2.40 -2.75
CA VAL A 104 3.15 2.11 -2.82
C VAL A 104 2.54 1.67 -1.49
N GLY A 105 3.36 1.24 -0.53
CA GLY A 105 2.94 1.00 0.86
C GLY A 105 2.41 2.26 1.56
N ALA A 106 2.83 3.46 1.11
CA ALA A 106 2.28 4.72 1.60
C ALA A 106 0.76 4.82 1.38
N GLY A 107 0.23 4.16 0.34
CA GLY A 107 -1.21 4.09 0.12
C GLY A 107 -1.96 3.41 1.26
N GLY A 108 -1.46 2.27 1.74
CA GLY A 108 -2.03 1.59 2.91
C GLY A 108 -1.95 2.45 4.18
N ALA A 109 -0.83 3.15 4.40
CA ALA A 109 -0.68 4.08 5.52
C ALA A 109 -1.67 5.26 5.42
N ALA A 110 -1.89 5.81 4.22
CA ALA A 110 -2.87 6.86 3.97
C ALA A 110 -4.29 6.38 4.29
N ILE A 111 -4.68 5.18 3.82
CA ILE A 111 -5.98 4.56 4.11
C ILE A 111 -6.17 4.39 5.63
N ALA A 112 -5.17 3.82 6.32
CA ALA A 112 -5.23 3.61 7.76
C ALA A 112 -5.36 4.95 8.51
N THR A 113 -4.65 5.98 8.08
CA THR A 113 -4.72 7.33 8.67
C THR A 113 -6.11 7.95 8.49
N MET A 114 -6.65 7.89 7.27
CA MET A 114 -8.00 8.40 6.99
C MET A 114 -9.06 7.64 7.80
N ALA A 115 -8.97 6.32 7.86
CA ALA A 115 -9.89 5.50 8.64
C ALA A 115 -9.80 5.78 10.15
N LYS A 116 -8.59 5.82 10.70
CA LYS A 116 -8.36 6.08 12.13
C LYS A 116 -8.78 7.49 12.53
N SER A 117 -8.62 8.47 11.66
CA SER A 117 -9.06 9.85 11.88
C SER A 117 -10.57 10.05 11.68
N LYS A 118 -11.31 8.99 11.32
CA LYS A 118 -12.75 9.06 11.00
C LYS A 118 -13.06 10.11 9.91
N GLY A 119 -12.17 10.23 8.91
CA GLY A 119 -12.31 11.17 7.81
C GLY A 119 -11.84 12.60 8.11
N PHE A 120 -11.32 12.88 9.31
CA PHE A 120 -10.74 14.18 9.64
C PHE A 120 -9.50 14.50 8.77
N VAL A 121 -8.67 13.49 8.50
CA VAL A 121 -7.54 13.62 7.58
C VAL A 121 -8.05 13.33 6.17
N THR A 122 -8.10 14.36 5.35
CA THR A 122 -8.52 14.29 3.95
C THR A 122 -7.32 14.05 3.02
N LYS A 123 -7.59 13.74 1.75
CA LYS A 123 -6.54 13.61 0.75
C LYS A 123 -5.79 14.95 0.52
N ASP A 124 -6.48 16.08 0.59
CA ASP A 124 -5.86 17.39 0.44
C ASP A 124 -4.94 17.70 1.62
N ALA A 125 -5.34 17.40 2.86
CA ALA A 125 -4.49 17.55 4.03
C ALA A 125 -3.24 16.64 3.96
N LEU A 126 -3.39 15.43 3.40
CA LEU A 126 -2.25 14.53 3.17
C LEU A 126 -1.30 15.12 2.11
N LEU A 127 -1.82 15.67 1.02
CA LEU A 127 -1.01 16.31 -0.01
C LEU A 127 -0.22 17.50 0.56
N GLU A 128 -0.86 18.38 1.30
CA GLU A 128 -0.20 19.52 1.94
C GLU A 128 0.95 19.09 2.86
N GLU A 129 0.73 18.05 3.66
CA GLU A 129 1.76 17.53 4.55
C GLU A 129 2.92 16.86 3.78
N ILE A 130 2.60 16.09 2.73
CA ILE A 130 3.60 15.50 1.85
C ILE A 130 4.45 16.59 1.19
N GLU A 131 3.83 17.63 0.64
CA GLU A 131 4.53 18.75 0.03
C GLU A 131 5.41 19.51 1.03
N ARG A 132 4.92 19.69 2.24
CA ARG A 132 5.69 20.35 3.30
C ARG A 132 6.96 19.54 3.64
N ASN A 133 6.83 18.24 3.78
CA ASN A 133 7.98 17.37 4.09
C ASN A 133 8.93 17.23 2.90
N TYR A 134 8.39 17.09 1.69
CA TYR A 134 9.20 17.04 0.47
C TYR A 134 10.00 18.33 0.29
N GLY A 135 9.38 19.48 0.52
CA GLY A 135 10.04 20.79 0.44
C GLY A 135 11.19 20.94 1.44
N ARG A 136 11.08 20.37 2.65
CA ARG A 136 12.18 20.34 3.62
C ARG A 136 13.35 19.48 3.12
N LEU A 137 13.05 18.33 2.49
CA LEU A 137 14.08 17.43 1.98
C LEU A 137 14.85 18.01 0.79
N VAL A 138 14.16 18.70 -0.14
CA VAL A 138 14.79 19.26 -1.33
C VAL A 138 15.33 20.66 -1.14
N GLY A 139 14.82 21.39 -0.16
CA GLY A 139 15.24 22.78 0.17
C GLY A 139 16.44 22.86 1.16
N SER A 140 16.88 21.72 1.70
CA SER A 140 18.02 21.64 2.63
C SER A 140 19.37 21.37 1.93
N LYS A 141 19.47 21.75 0.64
CA LYS A 141 20.73 21.71 -0.12
C LYS A 141 21.36 23.09 -0.19
#